data_5be0f3ca126d5e06da7c48cdb06ac51c
#
_entry.id   5be0f3ca126d5e06da7c48cdb06ac51c
#
_cell.length_a   1.000
_cell.length_b   1.000
_cell.length_c   1.000
_cell.angle_alpha   90.00
_cell.angle_beta   90.00
_cell.angle_gamma   90.00
#
_symmetry.space_group_name_H-M   'P 1'
#
loop_
_entity.id
_entity.type
_entity.pdbx_description
1 polymer ?
#
loop_
_entity_poly.entity_id
_entity_poly.type
_entity_poly.pdbx_seq_one_letter_code
_entity_poly.pdbx_strand_id
1 'polypeptide(L)'
;MERKNMQTLITYGSQYGSTKQYAESFATLTGFPVLPYSEVQTAVACDCVIHFGALYAGGVLGLKHIVSLLPEGARLVIVTVGLADVQDTENIKNIKRSIQSQVSEDVLKRTDIFHLRGAIDYDRLNFKHRTMMALLYAKARRLPEEKKNAETRAMIETYGKKVSFVDDVTLHQLQYRMEQVMKEYQTEASKSD
;
A
#
# COMPACT_ATOMS: atom_id res chain seq x y z
N MET A 1 -2.71 6.44 -36.03
CA MET A 1 -1.84 6.41 -34.84
C MET A 1 -2.54 5.60 -33.76
N GLU A 2 -2.07 4.41 -33.45
CA GLU A 2 -2.58 3.65 -32.31
C GLU A 2 -2.16 4.38 -31.00
N ARG A 3 -3.13 4.73 -30.19
CA ARG A 3 -2.84 5.31 -28.86
C ARG A 3 -2.07 4.28 -28.05
N LYS A 4 -0.84 4.58 -27.70
CA LYS A 4 -0.03 3.71 -26.82
C LYS A 4 -0.69 3.66 -25.45
N ASN A 5 -1.32 2.53 -25.14
CA ASN A 5 -1.94 2.31 -23.84
C ASN A 5 -0.84 2.05 -22.79
N MET A 6 -0.88 2.75 -21.67
CA MET A 6 0.02 2.55 -20.54
C MET A 6 -0.17 1.14 -19.98
N GLN A 7 0.88 0.31 -20.02
CA GLN A 7 0.87 -1.02 -19.43
C GLN A 7 0.96 -0.90 -17.91
N THR A 8 -0.10 -1.29 -17.22
CA THR A 8 -0.20 -1.15 -15.76
C THR A 8 -0.31 -2.52 -15.10
N LEU A 9 0.45 -2.76 -14.02
CA LEU A 9 0.38 -3.95 -13.18
C LEU A 9 0.02 -3.56 -11.75
N ILE A 10 -0.98 -4.23 -11.17
CA ILE A 10 -1.26 -4.17 -9.74
C ILE A 10 -0.49 -5.29 -9.04
N THR A 11 0.20 -4.93 -7.95
CA THR A 11 0.84 -5.90 -7.06
C THR A 11 0.36 -5.71 -5.63
N TYR A 12 0.37 -6.76 -4.82
CA TYR A 12 0.00 -6.62 -3.41
C TYR A 12 0.88 -7.42 -2.46
N GLY A 13 1.13 -6.83 -1.27
CA GLY A 13 1.69 -7.47 -0.09
C GLY A 13 0.66 -7.45 1.03
N SER A 14 0.05 -8.60 1.35
CA SER A 14 -1.03 -8.69 2.33
C SER A 14 -0.68 -9.66 3.45
N GLN A 15 -0.87 -9.23 4.72
CA GLN A 15 -0.64 -10.06 5.90
C GLN A 15 -1.93 -10.68 6.44
N TYR A 16 -3.02 -9.93 6.46
CA TYR A 16 -4.29 -10.33 7.08
C TYR A 16 -5.48 -10.28 6.11
N GLY A 17 -5.23 -10.10 4.81
CA GLY A 17 -6.24 -10.22 3.76
C GLY A 17 -6.81 -8.90 3.26
N SER A 18 -6.91 -7.84 4.06
CA SER A 18 -7.54 -6.57 3.64
C SER A 18 -6.80 -5.88 2.48
N THR A 19 -5.48 -5.94 2.45
CA THR A 19 -4.68 -5.38 1.34
C THR A 19 -4.94 -6.14 0.03
N LYS A 20 -5.02 -7.48 0.10
CA LYS A 20 -5.40 -8.32 -1.05
C LYS A 20 -6.80 -7.95 -1.54
N GLN A 21 -7.77 -7.82 -0.63
CA GLN A 21 -9.14 -7.42 -0.97
C GLN A 21 -9.16 -6.11 -1.76
N TYR A 22 -8.49 -5.06 -1.27
CA TYR A 22 -8.41 -3.79 -1.99
C TYR A 22 -7.76 -3.93 -3.38
N ALA A 23 -6.66 -4.67 -3.49
CA ALA A 23 -5.99 -4.86 -4.77
C ALA A 23 -6.87 -5.59 -5.78
N GLU A 24 -7.60 -6.62 -5.35
CA GLU A 24 -8.53 -7.38 -6.20
C GLU A 24 -9.76 -6.55 -6.56
N SER A 25 -10.34 -5.79 -5.62
CA SER A 25 -11.43 -4.84 -5.90
C SER A 25 -10.98 -3.81 -6.94
N PHE A 26 -9.78 -3.24 -6.78
CA PHE A 26 -9.25 -2.26 -7.72
C PHE A 26 -8.95 -2.86 -9.10
N ALA A 27 -8.43 -4.08 -9.15
CA ALA A 27 -8.25 -4.82 -10.40
C ALA A 27 -9.59 -5.05 -11.13
N THR A 28 -10.64 -5.36 -10.39
CA THR A 28 -12.00 -5.51 -10.95
C THR A 28 -12.52 -4.19 -11.52
N LEU A 29 -12.28 -3.06 -10.83
CA LEU A 29 -12.71 -1.74 -11.30
C LEU A 29 -11.97 -1.26 -12.55
N THR A 30 -10.69 -1.62 -12.70
CA THR A 30 -9.81 -1.07 -13.76
C THR A 30 -9.53 -2.03 -14.90
N GLY A 31 -9.73 -3.35 -14.68
CA GLY A 31 -9.33 -4.39 -15.62
C GLY A 31 -7.82 -4.65 -15.65
N PHE A 32 -7.02 -4.05 -14.77
CA PHE A 32 -5.58 -4.27 -14.73
C PHE A 32 -5.25 -5.64 -14.12
N PRO A 33 -4.19 -6.32 -14.61
CA PRO A 33 -3.72 -7.56 -14.01
C PRO A 33 -3.24 -7.32 -12.57
N VAL A 34 -3.49 -8.30 -11.69
CA VAL A 34 -3.12 -8.25 -10.27
C VAL A 34 -2.38 -9.52 -9.85
N LEU A 35 -1.25 -9.35 -9.14
CA LEU A 35 -0.42 -10.44 -8.64
C LEU A 35 0.05 -10.16 -7.19
N PRO A 36 0.23 -11.19 -6.36
CA PRO A 36 0.98 -11.02 -5.11
C PRO A 36 2.43 -10.66 -5.44
N TYR A 37 3.04 -9.76 -4.64
CA TYR A 37 4.41 -9.30 -4.89
C TYR A 37 5.43 -10.43 -4.96
N SER A 38 5.19 -11.53 -4.24
CA SER A 38 6.06 -12.71 -4.21
C SER A 38 6.10 -13.52 -5.50
N GLU A 39 5.12 -13.32 -6.38
CA GLU A 39 5.05 -13.96 -7.69
C GLU A 39 5.73 -13.13 -8.79
N VAL A 40 6.07 -11.88 -8.50
CA VAL A 40 6.82 -11.03 -9.42
C VAL A 40 8.31 -11.38 -9.29
N GLN A 41 8.83 -12.18 -10.22
CA GLN A 41 10.20 -12.71 -10.14
C GLN A 41 11.22 -11.97 -11.03
N THR A 42 10.75 -11.25 -12.03
CA THR A 42 11.59 -10.52 -12.99
C THR A 42 11.07 -9.12 -13.19
N ALA A 43 11.92 -8.22 -13.73
CA ALA A 43 11.48 -6.90 -14.14
C ALA A 43 10.25 -7.01 -15.05
N VAL A 44 9.19 -6.34 -14.67
CA VAL A 44 7.91 -6.40 -15.37
C VAL A 44 7.96 -5.40 -16.52
N ALA A 45 7.67 -5.83 -17.74
CA ALA A 45 7.52 -4.91 -18.88
C ALA A 45 6.22 -4.11 -18.71
N CYS A 46 6.25 -3.05 -17.90
CA CYS A 46 5.12 -2.17 -17.65
C CYS A 46 5.58 -0.72 -17.51
N ASP A 47 4.67 0.19 -17.78
CA ASP A 47 4.88 1.65 -17.65
C ASP A 47 4.50 2.17 -16.25
N CYS A 48 3.68 1.41 -15.54
CA CYS A 48 3.21 1.75 -14.20
C CYS A 48 3.01 0.51 -13.33
N VAL A 49 3.47 0.58 -12.08
CA VAL A 49 3.16 -0.42 -11.05
C VAL A 49 2.35 0.24 -9.95
N ILE A 50 1.21 -0.37 -9.59
CA ILE A 50 0.40 0.03 -8.43
C ILE A 50 0.61 -1.03 -7.35
N HIS A 51 1.34 -0.68 -6.29
CA HIS A 51 1.64 -1.60 -5.20
C HIS A 51 0.79 -1.33 -3.97
N PHE A 52 -0.12 -2.25 -3.67
CA PHE A 52 -0.87 -2.27 -2.41
C PHE A 52 -0.04 -2.99 -1.35
N GLY A 53 0.43 -2.28 -0.34
CA GLY A 53 1.28 -2.84 0.71
C GLY A 53 0.69 -2.70 2.10
N ALA A 54 0.55 -3.82 2.83
CA ALA A 54 0.21 -3.76 4.24
C ALA A 54 1.32 -3.06 5.03
N LEU A 55 0.95 -2.18 5.96
CA LEU A 55 1.89 -1.63 6.95
C LEU A 55 2.21 -2.74 7.95
N TYR A 56 3.43 -3.25 7.88
CA TYR A 56 3.85 -4.39 8.68
C TYR A 56 5.33 -4.27 9.06
N ALA A 57 5.64 -4.54 10.33
CA ALA A 57 7.00 -4.51 10.87
C ALA A 57 7.80 -3.23 10.55
N GLY A 58 7.13 -2.07 10.57
CA GLY A 58 7.74 -0.77 10.32
C GLY A 58 8.01 -0.45 8.84
N GLY A 59 7.48 -1.24 7.91
CA GLY A 59 7.62 -1.04 6.46
C GLY A 59 6.31 -1.25 5.70
N VAL A 60 6.40 -1.11 4.38
CA VAL A 60 5.34 -1.47 3.43
C VAL A 60 5.69 -2.83 2.85
N LEU A 61 4.86 -3.83 3.13
CA LEU A 61 5.12 -5.23 2.78
C LEU A 61 5.22 -5.41 1.27
N GLY A 62 6.35 -5.94 0.80
CA GLY A 62 6.66 -6.19 -0.61
C GLY A 62 7.26 -5.00 -1.35
N LEU A 63 7.22 -3.77 -0.81
CA LEU A 63 7.65 -2.57 -1.53
C LEU A 63 9.10 -2.63 -2.00
N LYS A 64 10.05 -3.02 -1.13
CA LYS A 64 11.46 -3.12 -1.51
C LYS A 64 11.69 -4.09 -2.69
N HIS A 65 10.97 -5.21 -2.68
CA HIS A 65 11.04 -6.20 -3.75
C HIS A 65 10.52 -5.61 -5.06
N ILE A 66 9.35 -4.98 -5.05
CA ILE A 66 8.77 -4.36 -6.25
C ILE A 66 9.67 -3.24 -6.78
N VAL A 67 10.20 -2.38 -5.92
CA VAL A 67 11.11 -1.29 -6.34
C VAL A 67 12.38 -1.84 -6.99
N SER A 68 12.92 -2.98 -6.52
CA SER A 68 14.10 -3.61 -7.11
C SER A 68 13.85 -4.19 -8.52
N LEU A 69 12.59 -4.41 -8.88
CA LEU A 69 12.16 -4.93 -10.18
C LEU A 69 11.46 -3.88 -11.06
N LEU A 70 11.35 -2.63 -10.56
CA LEU A 70 10.69 -1.56 -11.27
C LEU A 70 11.50 -1.16 -12.51
N PRO A 71 10.89 -1.15 -13.72
CA PRO A 71 11.56 -0.70 -14.92
C PRO A 71 12.04 0.75 -14.81
N GLU A 72 13.15 1.06 -15.49
CA GLU A 72 13.61 2.43 -15.58
C GLU A 72 12.53 3.31 -16.25
N GLY A 73 12.28 4.48 -15.66
CA GLY A 73 11.23 5.39 -16.15
C GLY A 73 9.80 5.00 -15.75
N ALA A 74 9.52 3.77 -15.32
CA ALA A 74 8.18 3.38 -14.93
C ALA A 74 7.68 4.19 -13.72
N ARG A 75 6.39 4.54 -13.72
CA ARG A 75 5.72 5.17 -12.58
C ARG A 75 5.44 4.16 -11.48
N LEU A 76 5.43 4.62 -10.25
CA LEU A 76 5.05 3.83 -9.09
C LEU A 76 3.88 4.50 -8.37
N VAL A 77 2.86 3.74 -8.04
CA VAL A 77 1.80 4.16 -7.13
C VAL A 77 1.84 3.26 -5.91
N ILE A 78 2.02 3.85 -4.74
CA ILE A 78 2.07 3.11 -3.47
C ILE A 78 0.75 3.33 -2.75
N VAL A 79 0.05 2.23 -2.45
CA VAL A 79 -1.18 2.24 -1.66
C VAL A 79 -0.89 1.51 -0.35
N THR A 80 -0.72 2.25 0.73
CA THR A 80 -0.49 1.64 2.05
C THR A 80 -1.80 1.28 2.72
N VAL A 81 -1.85 0.13 3.37
CA VAL A 81 -3.02 -0.35 4.10
C VAL A 81 -2.64 -0.61 5.56
N GLY A 82 -3.24 0.12 6.49
CA GLY A 82 -2.97 0.03 7.94
C GLY A 82 -4.24 0.15 8.78
N LEU A 83 -4.12 0.00 10.10
CA LEU A 83 -5.26 0.12 11.02
C LEU A 83 -5.46 1.57 11.52
N ALA A 84 -4.36 2.33 11.61
CA ALA A 84 -4.40 3.69 12.13
C ALA A 84 -5.17 4.64 11.21
N ASP A 85 -5.63 5.74 11.80
CA ASP A 85 -6.36 6.77 11.07
C ASP A 85 -5.47 7.41 10.00
N VAL A 86 -5.98 7.46 8.78
CA VAL A 86 -5.30 8.10 7.64
C VAL A 86 -5.43 9.63 7.67
N GLN A 87 -6.23 10.19 8.56
CA GLN A 87 -6.32 11.64 8.81
C GLN A 87 -5.29 12.12 9.85
N ASP A 88 -4.68 11.21 10.61
CA ASP A 88 -3.65 11.56 11.58
C ASP A 88 -2.35 11.95 10.86
N THR A 89 -2.00 13.23 10.97
CA THR A 89 -0.84 13.80 10.26
C THR A 89 0.50 13.23 10.72
N GLU A 90 0.61 12.81 11.99
CA GLU A 90 1.82 12.17 12.52
C GLU A 90 1.95 10.75 11.97
N ASN A 91 0.84 10.02 11.90
CA ASN A 91 0.79 8.71 11.27
C ASN A 91 1.28 8.79 9.81
N ILE A 92 0.73 9.73 9.03
CA ILE A 92 1.13 9.92 7.62
C ILE A 92 2.61 10.29 7.49
N LYS A 93 3.15 11.14 8.37
CA LYS A 93 4.59 11.45 8.38
C LYS A 93 5.45 10.21 8.66
N ASN A 94 5.03 9.35 9.59
CA ASN A 94 5.75 8.13 9.91
C ASN A 94 5.72 7.13 8.74
N ILE A 95 4.57 6.97 8.08
CA ILE A 95 4.44 6.14 6.88
C ILE A 95 5.35 6.67 5.76
N LYS A 96 5.35 7.99 5.50
CA LYS A 96 6.22 8.61 4.50
C LYS A 96 7.70 8.36 4.77
N ARG A 97 8.17 8.51 6.03
CA ARG A 97 9.56 8.18 6.40
C ARG A 97 9.88 6.70 6.14
N SER A 98 8.94 5.80 6.46
CA SER A 98 9.10 4.38 6.19
C SER A 98 9.23 4.09 4.69
N ILE A 99 8.42 4.73 3.84
CA ILE A 99 8.52 4.61 2.39
C ILE A 99 9.87 5.15 1.91
N GLN A 100 10.29 6.34 2.36
CA GLN A 100 11.59 6.95 2.02
C GLN A 100 12.79 6.06 2.37
N SER A 101 12.69 5.21 3.38
CA SER A 101 13.74 4.22 3.72
C SER A 101 13.74 2.99 2.80
N GLN A 102 12.76 2.83 1.94
CA GLN A 102 12.57 1.68 1.06
C GLN A 102 12.67 2.03 -0.43
N VAL A 103 12.56 3.31 -0.77
CA VAL A 103 12.46 3.81 -2.15
C VAL A 103 13.48 4.94 -2.35
N SER A 104 14.23 4.93 -3.46
CA SER A 104 15.18 5.99 -3.78
C SER A 104 14.48 7.31 -4.11
N GLU A 105 15.18 8.43 -3.93
CA GLU A 105 14.64 9.77 -4.22
C GLU A 105 14.17 9.92 -5.68
N ASP A 106 14.89 9.32 -6.63
CA ASP A 106 14.55 9.39 -8.05
C ASP A 106 13.26 8.64 -8.38
N VAL A 107 13.00 7.50 -7.73
CA VAL A 107 11.72 6.80 -7.86
C VAL A 107 10.61 7.58 -7.16
N LEU A 108 10.88 8.18 -5.98
CA LEU A 108 9.89 8.97 -5.23
C LEU A 108 9.38 10.18 -6.01
N LYS A 109 10.22 10.84 -6.83
CA LYS A 109 9.81 11.98 -7.67
C LYS A 109 8.68 11.65 -8.66
N ARG A 110 8.54 10.38 -9.04
CA ARG A 110 7.53 9.86 -9.96
C ARG A 110 6.56 8.88 -9.28
N THR A 111 6.39 9.01 -7.96
CA THR A 111 5.56 8.12 -7.14
C THR A 111 4.38 8.89 -6.55
N ASP A 112 3.18 8.39 -6.78
CA ASP A 112 1.98 8.80 -6.06
C ASP A 112 1.78 7.89 -4.83
N ILE A 113 1.31 8.45 -3.70
CA ILE A 113 1.13 7.70 -2.46
C ILE A 113 -0.28 7.89 -1.94
N PHE A 114 -0.96 6.78 -1.65
CA PHE A 114 -2.29 6.72 -1.06
C PHE A 114 -2.26 5.92 0.24
N HIS A 115 -3.19 6.24 1.13
CA HIS A 115 -3.29 5.59 2.43
C HIS A 115 -4.73 5.11 2.65
N LEU A 116 -4.90 3.81 2.95
CA LEU A 116 -6.19 3.18 3.20
C LEU A 116 -6.19 2.53 4.58
N ARG A 117 -7.38 2.42 5.17
CA ARG A 117 -7.57 1.66 6.41
C ARG A 117 -7.93 0.21 6.09
N GLY A 118 -7.31 -0.71 6.80
CA GLY A 118 -7.50 -2.15 6.62
C GLY A 118 -8.40 -2.78 7.68
N ALA A 119 -8.21 -4.08 7.86
CA ALA A 119 -8.94 -4.88 8.82
C ALA A 119 -8.00 -5.79 9.61
N ILE A 120 -8.42 -6.20 10.79
CA ILE A 120 -7.79 -7.26 11.55
C ILE A 120 -8.86 -8.13 12.21
N ASP A 121 -8.65 -9.44 12.15
CA ASP A 121 -9.49 -10.43 12.80
C ASP A 121 -8.58 -11.29 13.69
N TYR A 122 -8.64 -11.05 15.01
CA TYR A 122 -7.77 -11.76 15.96
C TYR A 122 -8.09 -13.25 16.07
N ASP A 123 -9.30 -13.68 15.74
CA ASP A 123 -9.68 -15.09 15.75
C ASP A 123 -9.00 -15.88 14.61
N ARG A 124 -8.66 -15.16 13.53
CA ARG A 124 -7.97 -15.72 12.34
C ARG A 124 -6.45 -15.65 12.43
N LEU A 125 -5.88 -15.00 13.45
CA LEU A 125 -4.43 -14.95 13.63
C LEU A 125 -3.91 -16.35 13.98
N ASN A 126 -2.85 -16.77 13.29
CA ASN A 126 -2.11 -17.96 13.70
C ASN A 126 -1.43 -17.76 15.07
N PHE A 127 -1.05 -18.84 15.73
CA PHE A 127 -0.47 -18.81 17.06
C PHE A 127 0.73 -17.87 17.18
N LYS A 128 1.63 -17.87 16.18
CA LYS A 128 2.83 -17.01 16.16
C LYS A 128 2.44 -15.52 16.15
N HIS A 129 1.52 -15.13 15.26
CA HIS A 129 1.06 -13.74 15.18
C HIS A 129 0.25 -13.32 16.41
N ARG A 130 -0.57 -14.21 16.96
CA ARG A 130 -1.31 -13.93 18.20
C ARG A 130 -0.36 -13.66 19.37
N THR A 131 0.69 -14.46 19.54
CA THR A 131 1.71 -14.26 20.56
C THR A 131 2.48 -12.96 20.36
N MET A 132 2.92 -12.67 19.13
CA MET A 132 3.60 -11.43 18.79
C MET A 132 2.72 -10.20 19.11
N MET A 133 1.46 -10.23 18.71
CA MET A 133 0.52 -9.14 18.98
C MET A 133 0.25 -8.96 20.47
N ALA A 134 0.20 -10.06 21.25
CA ALA A 134 0.06 -10.00 22.70
C ALA A 134 1.27 -9.30 23.38
N LEU A 135 2.48 -9.60 22.94
CA LEU A 135 3.70 -8.94 23.42
C LEU A 135 3.73 -7.45 23.07
N LEU A 136 3.39 -7.11 21.82
CA LEU A 136 3.30 -5.72 21.37
C LEU A 136 2.24 -4.94 22.16
N TYR A 137 1.07 -5.52 22.38
CA TYR A 137 0.01 -4.93 23.18
C TYR A 137 0.44 -4.71 24.64
N ALA A 138 1.07 -5.70 25.26
CA ALA A 138 1.57 -5.58 26.63
C ALA A 138 2.60 -4.45 26.78
N LYS A 139 3.48 -4.27 25.77
CA LYS A 139 4.43 -3.17 25.70
C LYS A 139 3.73 -1.84 25.49
N ALA A 140 2.81 -1.77 24.53
CA ALA A 140 2.09 -0.55 24.15
C ALA A 140 1.24 0.02 25.30
N ARG A 141 0.55 -0.83 26.06
CA ARG A 141 -0.23 -0.41 27.23
C ARG A 141 0.58 0.29 28.30
N ARG A 142 1.86 -0.04 28.43
CA ARG A 142 2.77 0.51 29.46
C ARG A 142 3.39 1.84 29.02
N LEU A 143 3.24 2.24 27.75
CA LEU A 143 3.75 3.52 27.29
C LEU A 143 2.92 4.67 27.88
N PRO A 144 3.56 5.77 28.31
CA PRO A 144 2.87 7.02 28.61
C PRO A 144 2.06 7.52 27.42
N GLU A 145 0.94 8.21 27.66
CA GLU A 145 0.03 8.67 26.60
C GLU A 145 0.73 9.53 25.54
N GLU A 146 1.64 10.39 25.96
CA GLU A 146 2.44 11.27 25.09
C GLU A 146 3.40 10.51 24.17
N LYS A 147 3.70 9.24 24.46
CA LYS A 147 4.55 8.36 23.62
C LYS A 147 3.76 7.39 22.76
N LYS A 148 2.44 7.38 22.87
CA LYS A 148 1.57 6.55 22.04
C LYS A 148 1.27 7.28 20.73
N ASN A 149 1.88 6.85 19.64
CA ASN A 149 1.51 7.32 18.30
C ASN A 149 0.19 6.70 17.81
N ALA A 150 -0.33 7.15 16.68
CA ALA A 150 -1.60 6.69 16.11
C ALA A 150 -1.64 5.17 15.87
N GLU A 151 -0.55 4.58 15.40
CA GLU A 151 -0.43 3.13 15.18
C GLU A 151 -0.54 2.36 16.51
N THR A 152 0.15 2.84 17.55
CA THR A 152 0.09 2.25 18.90
C THR A 152 -1.32 2.32 19.48
N ARG A 153 -2.01 3.45 19.32
CA ARG A 153 -3.40 3.63 19.78
C ARG A 153 -4.35 2.71 19.03
N ALA A 154 -4.26 2.67 17.70
CA ALA A 154 -5.08 1.77 16.87
C ALA A 154 -4.87 0.30 17.25
N MET A 155 -3.61 -0.11 17.51
CA MET A 155 -3.31 -1.47 17.97
C MET A 155 -3.95 -1.77 19.33
N ILE A 156 -3.89 -0.83 20.29
CA ILE A 156 -4.52 -1.00 21.62
C ILE A 156 -6.04 -1.10 21.48
N GLU A 157 -6.63 -0.24 20.67
CA GLU A 157 -8.08 -0.18 20.46
C GLU A 157 -8.63 -1.44 19.80
N THR A 158 -7.90 -2.00 18.85
CA THR A 158 -8.33 -3.16 18.05
C THR A 158 -7.91 -4.49 18.63
N TYR A 159 -7.06 -4.52 19.68
CA TYR A 159 -6.53 -5.76 20.25
C TYR A 159 -7.63 -6.72 20.73
N GLY A 160 -7.53 -7.96 20.29
CA GLY A 160 -8.47 -9.02 20.64
C GLY A 160 -9.85 -8.90 19.96
N LYS A 161 -10.01 -7.95 19.02
CA LYS A 161 -11.28 -7.72 18.34
C LYS A 161 -11.22 -8.15 16.87
N LYS A 162 -12.39 -8.28 16.28
CA LYS A 162 -12.58 -8.30 14.84
C LYS A 162 -13.07 -6.92 14.43
N VAL A 163 -12.26 -6.21 13.66
CA VAL A 163 -12.59 -4.88 13.14
C VAL A 163 -12.26 -4.79 11.65
N SER A 164 -13.10 -4.08 10.91
CA SER A 164 -12.87 -3.78 9.50
C SER A 164 -13.18 -2.30 9.26
N PHE A 165 -12.20 -1.62 8.70
CA PHE A 165 -12.32 -0.26 8.17
C PHE A 165 -12.20 -0.27 6.64
N VAL A 166 -12.29 -1.45 6.02
CA VAL A 166 -12.24 -1.58 4.56
C VAL A 166 -13.45 -0.90 3.97
N ASP A 167 -13.18 0.03 3.06
CA ASP A 167 -14.20 0.80 2.34
C ASP A 167 -13.76 0.98 0.89
N ASP A 168 -14.40 0.25 -0.01
CA ASP A 168 -14.08 0.27 -1.44
C ASP A 168 -14.43 1.62 -2.09
N VAL A 169 -15.26 2.46 -1.46
CA VAL A 169 -15.54 3.83 -1.95
C VAL A 169 -14.25 4.66 -2.01
N THR A 170 -13.31 4.41 -1.11
CA THR A 170 -12.00 5.09 -1.12
C THR A 170 -11.17 4.79 -2.37
N LEU A 171 -11.43 3.67 -3.08
CA LEU A 171 -10.76 3.32 -4.33
C LEU A 171 -11.12 4.24 -5.49
N HIS A 172 -12.26 4.94 -5.44
CA HIS A 172 -12.63 5.88 -6.50
C HIS A 172 -11.67 7.08 -6.60
N GLN A 173 -11.08 7.52 -5.49
CA GLN A 173 -10.05 8.56 -5.51
C GLN A 173 -8.78 8.07 -6.22
N LEU A 174 -8.37 6.83 -5.94
CA LEU A 174 -7.26 6.19 -6.62
C LEU A 174 -7.56 6.00 -8.11
N GLN A 175 -8.75 5.53 -8.45
CA GLN A 175 -9.19 5.37 -9.84
C GLN A 175 -9.12 6.71 -10.60
N TYR A 176 -9.69 7.77 -10.02
CA TYR A 176 -9.63 9.10 -10.63
C TYR A 176 -8.19 9.56 -10.87
N ARG A 177 -7.30 9.37 -9.89
CA ARG A 177 -5.87 9.72 -10.07
C ARG A 177 -5.22 8.90 -11.18
N MET A 178 -5.52 7.60 -11.27
CA MET A 178 -4.99 6.75 -12.33
C MET A 178 -5.45 7.19 -13.71
N GLU A 179 -6.69 7.63 -13.86
CA GLU A 179 -7.19 8.20 -15.13
C GLU A 179 -6.40 9.46 -15.53
N GLN A 180 -6.02 10.31 -14.57
CA GLN A 180 -5.18 11.48 -14.86
C GLN A 180 -3.77 11.05 -15.28
N VAL A 181 -3.16 10.12 -14.56
CA VAL A 181 -1.83 9.57 -14.88
C VAL A 181 -1.80 8.98 -16.30
N MET A 182 -2.84 8.24 -16.68
CA MET A 182 -2.95 7.67 -18.02
C MET A 182 -3.07 8.75 -19.11
N LYS A 183 -3.80 9.83 -18.85
CA LYS A 183 -3.91 10.99 -19.76
C LYS A 183 -2.58 11.73 -19.90
N GLU A 184 -1.87 11.94 -18.78
CA GLU A 184 -0.53 12.53 -18.77
C GLU A 184 0.44 11.72 -19.64
N TYR A 185 0.47 10.38 -19.44
CA TYR A 185 1.31 9.47 -20.21
C TYR A 185 1.02 9.53 -21.71
N GLN A 186 -0.25 9.52 -22.13
CA GLN A 186 -0.64 9.63 -23.54
C GLN A 186 -0.19 10.98 -24.17
N THR A 187 -0.25 12.06 -23.38
CA THR A 187 0.16 13.38 -23.82
C THR A 187 1.68 13.47 -24.00
N GLU A 188 2.45 12.87 -23.09
CA GLU A 188 3.91 12.81 -23.17
C GLU A 188 4.38 11.96 -24.36
N ALA A 189 3.77 10.79 -24.56
CA ALA A 189 4.07 9.93 -25.71
C ALA A 189 3.82 10.60 -27.05
N SER A 190 2.74 11.42 -27.14
CA SER A 190 2.41 12.16 -28.38
C SER A 190 3.35 13.33 -28.68
N LYS A 191 4.19 13.77 -27.75
CA LYS A 191 5.19 14.85 -27.95
C LYS A 191 6.57 14.32 -28.32
N SER A 192 6.79 13.02 -28.18
CA SER A 192 8.07 12.36 -28.41
C SER A 192 8.16 11.73 -29.80
N ASP A 193 7.05 11.71 -30.54
CA ASP A 193 6.94 11.35 -31.96
C ASP A 193 6.95 12.62 -32.86
#